data_8afb957d758b3ab36cd6e90d0a466180
#
_entry.id   8afb957d758b3ab36cd6e90d0a466180
#
_cell.length_a   1.000
_cell.length_b   1.000
_cell.length_c   1.000
_cell.angle_alpha   90.00
_cell.angle_beta   90.00
_cell.angle_gamma   90.00
#
_symmetry.space_group_name_H-M   'P 1'
#
loop_
_entity.id
_entity.type
_entity.pdbx_description
1 polymer ?
#
loop_
_entity_poly.entity_id
_entity_poly.type
_entity_poly.pdbx_seq_one_letter_code
_entity_poly.pdbx_strand_id
1 'polypeptide(L)'
;QINNRNKLWKLRNDYCSTYNLNYDSQSEVSNLEFDRELENISKVRLPDYEEKIVKAHDESIKEFKDDFIYKLRTAIDTVYAQIEELNQALLDSRFGRDTYQFKVSPNKDFIEYYNRIRDPDLLRAGDAETHFNEKYRSTRNDLFNLISSSTSATGEQKEQILRNVERFTSYTTYIIFDLLKTSGTGDEQQTISLQRSFSSQSGGES
;
A
#
# COMPACT_ATOMS: atom_id res chain seq x y z
N GLN A 1 -25.81 -48.87 19.34
CA GLN A 1 -24.66 -48.53 20.22
C GLN A 1 -23.32 -48.98 19.61
N ILE A 2 -23.20 -50.22 19.09
CA ILE A 2 -21.97 -50.75 18.51
C ILE A 2 -21.43 -49.90 17.33
N ASN A 3 -22.30 -49.35 16.49
CA ASN A 3 -21.91 -48.57 15.34
C ASN A 3 -21.26 -47.22 15.72
N ASN A 4 -21.75 -46.59 16.80
CA ASN A 4 -21.19 -45.29 17.25
C ASN A 4 -19.82 -45.49 17.92
N ARG A 5 -19.62 -46.57 18.63
CA ARG A 5 -18.34 -46.95 19.24
C ARG A 5 -17.24 -47.15 18.18
N ASN A 6 -17.55 -47.96 17.16
CA ASN A 6 -16.59 -48.23 16.09
C ASN A 6 -16.25 -46.97 15.31
N LYS A 7 -17.22 -46.07 15.11
CA LYS A 7 -17.00 -44.79 14.49
C LYS A 7 -16.08 -43.87 15.32
N LEU A 8 -16.28 -43.83 16.63
CA LEU A 8 -15.44 -43.09 17.56
C LEU A 8 -13.99 -43.59 17.55
N TRP A 9 -13.80 -44.90 17.65
CA TRP A 9 -12.47 -45.51 17.61
C TRP A 9 -11.74 -45.23 16.30
N LYS A 10 -12.45 -45.30 15.19
CA LYS A 10 -11.88 -44.92 13.87
C LYS A 10 -11.42 -43.49 13.86
N LEU A 11 -12.26 -42.53 14.28
CA LEU A 11 -11.91 -41.11 14.31
C LEU A 11 -10.71 -40.83 15.22
N ARG A 12 -10.66 -41.43 16.40
CA ARG A 12 -9.52 -41.29 17.32
C ARG A 12 -8.23 -41.88 16.73
N ASN A 13 -8.31 -43.04 16.08
CA ASN A 13 -7.17 -43.67 15.45
C ASN A 13 -6.65 -42.85 14.26
N ASP A 14 -7.55 -42.35 13.42
CA ASP A 14 -7.21 -41.47 12.29
C ASP A 14 -6.54 -40.19 12.80
N TYR A 15 -7.04 -39.61 13.90
CA TYR A 15 -6.46 -38.43 14.52
C TYR A 15 -5.06 -38.72 15.05
N CYS A 16 -4.88 -39.79 15.85
CA CYS A 16 -3.59 -40.18 16.37
C CYS A 16 -2.56 -40.45 15.25
N SER A 17 -2.98 -41.11 14.17
CA SER A 17 -2.12 -41.38 13.02
C SER A 17 -1.73 -40.10 12.28
N THR A 18 -2.67 -39.20 12.09
CA THR A 18 -2.44 -37.94 11.36
C THR A 18 -1.45 -37.05 12.10
N TYR A 19 -1.56 -36.98 13.43
CA TYR A 19 -0.75 -36.06 14.25
C TYR A 19 0.38 -36.77 15.02
N ASN A 20 0.61 -38.07 14.72
CA ASN A 20 1.66 -38.90 15.34
C ASN A 20 1.57 -38.89 16.86
N LEU A 21 0.34 -39.11 17.39
CA LEU A 21 0.06 -39.12 18.81
C LEU A 21 -0.04 -40.57 19.29
N ASN A 22 0.38 -40.80 20.53
CA ASN A 22 0.34 -42.12 21.14
C ASN A 22 -0.72 -42.22 22.25
N TYR A 23 -1.98 -41.87 21.89
CA TYR A 23 -3.13 -41.93 22.82
C TYR A 23 -3.87 -43.25 22.65
N ASP A 24 -4.54 -43.70 23.73
CA ASP A 24 -5.39 -44.88 23.67
C ASP A 24 -6.69 -44.61 22.88
N SER A 25 -6.63 -44.91 21.59
CA SER A 25 -7.76 -44.70 20.66
C SER A 25 -8.97 -45.62 20.94
N GLN A 26 -8.77 -46.73 21.66
CA GLN A 26 -9.79 -47.75 21.91
C GLN A 26 -10.36 -47.71 23.32
N SER A 27 -9.94 -46.83 24.17
CA SER A 27 -10.46 -46.70 25.53
C SER A 27 -11.99 -46.55 25.54
N GLU A 28 -12.64 -47.43 26.32
CA GLU A 28 -14.10 -47.36 26.56
C GLU A 28 -14.45 -46.53 27.79
N VAL A 29 -13.45 -46.30 28.66
CA VAL A 29 -13.66 -45.70 29.99
C VAL A 29 -13.29 -44.24 30.03
N SER A 30 -12.36 -43.81 29.21
CA SER A 30 -11.81 -42.44 29.31
C SER A 30 -11.59 -41.79 27.94
N ASN A 31 -11.88 -40.49 27.87
CA ASN A 31 -11.53 -39.61 26.76
C ASN A 31 -10.50 -38.56 27.17
N LEU A 32 -9.90 -38.74 28.34
CA LEU A 32 -9.14 -37.74 29.06
C LEU A 32 -7.98 -37.14 28.24
N GLU A 33 -7.26 -37.95 27.44
CA GLU A 33 -6.13 -37.50 26.62
C GLU A 33 -6.61 -36.61 25.50
N PHE A 34 -7.68 -36.98 24.82
CA PHE A 34 -8.29 -36.17 23.74
C PHE A 34 -8.94 -34.88 24.29
N ASP A 35 -9.56 -34.94 25.47
CA ASP A 35 -10.16 -33.77 26.11
C ASP A 35 -9.09 -32.75 26.53
N ARG A 36 -7.97 -33.25 27.11
CA ARG A 36 -6.82 -32.40 27.44
C ARG A 36 -6.19 -31.76 26.19
N GLU A 37 -6.04 -32.56 25.13
CA GLU A 37 -5.50 -32.04 23.86
C GLU A 37 -6.43 -30.97 23.24
N LEU A 38 -7.75 -31.20 23.25
CA LEU A 38 -8.73 -30.23 22.81
C LEU A 38 -8.65 -28.93 23.64
N GLU A 39 -8.51 -29.06 24.95
CA GLU A 39 -8.37 -27.91 25.85
C GLU A 39 -7.05 -27.17 25.60
N ASN A 40 -5.95 -27.88 25.41
CA ASN A 40 -4.66 -27.31 25.09
C ASN A 40 -4.69 -26.56 23.72
N ILE A 41 -5.28 -27.17 22.69
CA ILE A 41 -5.42 -26.57 21.39
C ILE A 41 -6.26 -25.28 21.48
N SER A 42 -7.44 -25.37 22.10
CA SER A 42 -8.40 -24.25 22.10
C SER A 42 -8.02 -23.12 23.05
N LYS A 43 -7.40 -23.39 24.19
CA LYS A 43 -7.10 -22.37 25.19
C LYS A 43 -5.67 -21.83 25.15
N VAL A 44 -4.74 -22.61 24.59
CA VAL A 44 -3.32 -22.23 24.58
C VAL A 44 -2.80 -22.08 23.16
N ARG A 45 -2.84 -23.12 22.33
CA ARG A 45 -2.17 -23.13 21.03
C ARG A 45 -2.87 -22.24 19.99
N LEU A 46 -4.21 -22.27 19.94
CA LEU A 46 -4.96 -21.48 18.96
C LEU A 46 -4.84 -19.98 19.25
N PRO A 47 -5.04 -19.48 20.49
CA PRO A 47 -4.80 -18.07 20.82
C PRO A 47 -3.35 -17.62 20.55
N ASP A 48 -2.35 -18.45 20.86
CA ASP A 48 -0.94 -18.16 20.59
C ASP A 48 -0.67 -18.03 19.08
N TYR A 49 -1.26 -18.92 18.26
CA TYR A 49 -1.16 -18.81 16.81
C TYR A 49 -1.89 -17.58 16.24
N GLU A 50 -3.07 -17.27 16.76
CA GLU A 50 -3.82 -16.08 16.37
C GLU A 50 -3.02 -14.80 16.68
N GLU A 51 -2.42 -14.71 17.86
CA GLU A 51 -1.56 -13.59 18.25
C GLU A 51 -0.33 -13.49 17.32
N LYS A 52 0.34 -14.60 17.03
CA LYS A 52 1.49 -14.64 16.11
C LYS A 52 1.11 -14.23 14.69
N ILE A 53 -0.06 -14.64 14.20
CA ILE A 53 -0.55 -14.24 12.88
C ILE A 53 -0.81 -12.73 12.84
N VAL A 54 -1.49 -12.19 13.85
CA VAL A 54 -1.75 -10.74 13.95
C VAL A 54 -0.43 -9.96 13.99
N LYS A 55 0.51 -10.39 14.82
CA LYS A 55 1.82 -9.74 14.93
C LYS A 55 2.61 -9.79 13.62
N ALA A 56 2.71 -10.95 12.98
CA ALA A 56 3.39 -11.10 11.70
C ALA A 56 2.74 -10.28 10.58
N HIS A 57 1.40 -10.19 10.59
CA HIS A 57 0.66 -9.34 9.69
C HIS A 57 0.96 -7.85 9.91
N ASP A 58 0.97 -7.39 11.17
CA ASP A 58 1.26 -6.00 11.51
C ASP A 58 2.72 -5.62 11.17
N GLU A 59 3.67 -6.50 11.43
CA GLU A 59 5.08 -6.33 11.03
C GLU A 59 5.22 -6.25 9.52
N SER A 60 4.59 -7.14 8.76
CA SER A 60 4.62 -7.14 7.29
C SER A 60 4.00 -5.85 6.71
N ILE A 61 2.92 -5.35 7.33
CA ILE A 61 2.31 -4.08 6.95
C ILE A 61 3.26 -2.92 7.21
N LYS A 62 3.93 -2.92 8.35
CA LYS A 62 4.88 -1.87 8.73
C LYS A 62 6.04 -1.83 7.74
N GLU A 63 6.70 -2.96 7.49
CA GLU A 63 7.78 -3.05 6.51
C GLU A 63 7.36 -2.60 5.11
N PHE A 64 6.20 -3.06 4.65
CA PHE A 64 5.68 -2.64 3.36
C PHE A 64 5.46 -1.12 3.27
N LYS A 65 4.88 -0.52 4.32
CA LYS A 65 4.63 0.93 4.35
C LYS A 65 5.93 1.72 4.29
N ASP A 66 6.89 1.33 5.11
CA ASP A 66 8.14 2.05 5.25
C ASP A 66 8.94 1.99 3.94
N ASP A 67 9.08 0.80 3.34
CA ASP A 67 9.79 0.62 2.09
C ASP A 67 9.07 1.28 0.90
N PHE A 68 7.77 1.08 0.79
CA PHE A 68 6.97 1.62 -0.30
C PHE A 68 6.90 3.15 -0.29
N ILE A 69 6.54 3.75 0.84
CA ILE A 69 6.40 5.19 0.95
C ILE A 69 7.76 5.87 0.82
N TYR A 70 8.82 5.26 1.36
CA TYR A 70 10.19 5.73 1.19
C TYR A 70 10.62 5.74 -0.29
N LYS A 71 10.38 4.65 -1.02
CA LYS A 71 10.67 4.57 -2.47
C LYS A 71 9.90 5.62 -3.26
N LEU A 72 8.63 5.80 -2.94
CA LEU A 72 7.77 6.78 -3.59
C LEU A 72 8.23 8.21 -3.32
N ARG A 73 8.61 8.53 -2.09
CA ARG A 73 9.22 9.81 -1.71
C ARG A 73 10.51 10.04 -2.48
N THR A 74 11.41 9.06 -2.50
CA THR A 74 12.69 9.15 -3.23
C THR A 74 12.46 9.39 -4.73
N ALA A 75 11.49 8.70 -5.33
CA ALA A 75 11.14 8.90 -6.74
C ALA A 75 10.64 10.34 -6.99
N ILE A 76 9.77 10.87 -6.12
CA ILE A 76 9.29 12.25 -6.21
C ILE A 76 10.44 13.25 -6.04
N ASP A 77 11.33 13.06 -5.05
CA ASP A 77 12.48 13.92 -4.82
C ASP A 77 13.43 13.93 -6.02
N THR A 78 13.67 12.75 -6.62
CA THR A 78 14.48 12.61 -7.83
C THR A 78 13.88 13.39 -9.00
N VAL A 79 12.57 13.31 -9.18
CA VAL A 79 11.88 14.08 -10.23
C VAL A 79 12.04 15.58 -10.03
N TYR A 80 11.87 16.09 -8.81
CA TYR A 80 12.08 17.52 -8.54
C TYR A 80 13.51 17.95 -8.86
N ALA A 81 14.52 17.15 -8.48
CA ALA A 81 15.91 17.45 -8.80
C ALA A 81 16.18 17.44 -10.31
N GLN A 82 15.66 16.44 -11.04
CA GLN A 82 15.80 16.37 -12.50
C GLN A 82 15.12 17.55 -13.22
N ILE A 83 13.95 17.98 -12.75
CA ILE A 83 13.26 19.15 -13.32
C ILE A 83 14.04 20.45 -13.05
N GLU A 84 14.67 20.56 -11.89
CA GLU A 84 15.55 21.71 -11.59
C GLU A 84 16.76 21.74 -12.53
N GLU A 85 17.43 20.61 -12.74
CA GLU A 85 18.54 20.49 -13.71
C GLU A 85 18.10 20.84 -15.13
N LEU A 86 16.93 20.33 -15.57
CA LEU A 86 16.37 20.66 -16.87
C LEU A 86 16.06 22.16 -17.00
N ASN A 87 15.50 22.76 -15.97
CA ASN A 87 15.22 24.19 -15.97
C ASN A 87 16.49 25.04 -16.04
N GLN A 88 17.57 24.65 -15.34
CA GLN A 88 18.86 25.29 -15.46
C GLN A 88 19.41 25.21 -16.90
N ALA A 89 19.34 24.03 -17.53
CA ALA A 89 19.77 23.86 -18.92
C ALA A 89 18.92 24.72 -19.91
N LEU A 90 17.61 24.87 -19.62
CA LEU A 90 16.72 25.72 -20.44
C LEU A 90 17.02 27.19 -20.30
N LEU A 91 17.51 27.68 -19.15
CA LEU A 91 17.91 29.08 -18.96
C LEU A 91 19.07 29.46 -19.90
N ASP A 92 20.00 28.53 -20.17
CA ASP A 92 21.12 28.73 -21.06
C ASP A 92 20.74 28.63 -22.55
N SER A 93 19.55 28.06 -22.83
CA SER A 93 19.05 27.80 -24.18
C SER A 93 17.98 28.85 -24.56
N ARG A 94 18.39 29.90 -25.25
CA ARG A 94 17.45 30.92 -25.72
C ARG A 94 16.74 30.46 -26.99
N PHE A 95 15.43 30.27 -26.92
CA PHE A 95 14.57 30.00 -28.07
C PHE A 95 13.92 31.32 -28.57
N GLY A 96 14.69 32.17 -29.19
CA GLY A 96 14.22 33.48 -29.66
C GLY A 96 13.92 34.45 -28.51
N ARG A 97 12.66 34.92 -28.41
CA ARG A 97 12.18 35.82 -27.35
C ARG A 97 11.42 35.07 -26.24
N ASP A 98 11.26 33.79 -26.39
CA ASP A 98 10.48 32.94 -25.47
C ASP A 98 11.40 32.17 -24.52
N THR A 99 10.98 32.04 -23.27
CA THR A 99 11.61 31.19 -22.30
C THR A 99 10.66 30.09 -21.87
N TYR A 100 11.21 28.91 -21.59
CA TYR A 100 10.43 27.73 -21.19
C TYR A 100 10.88 27.27 -19.84
N GLN A 101 9.93 26.81 -19.02
CA GLN A 101 10.18 26.27 -17.69
C GLN A 101 9.26 25.12 -17.42
N PHE A 102 9.81 23.98 -17.02
CA PHE A 102 9.04 22.89 -16.47
C PHE A 102 8.61 23.20 -15.05
N LYS A 103 7.36 22.91 -14.73
CA LYS A 103 6.80 23.06 -13.41
C LYS A 103 6.22 21.73 -12.94
N VAL A 104 6.60 21.32 -11.74
CA VAL A 104 6.00 20.17 -11.03
C VAL A 104 5.16 20.72 -9.89
N SER A 105 3.95 20.20 -9.75
CA SER A 105 3.04 20.57 -8.66
C SER A 105 2.32 19.34 -8.12
N PRO A 106 1.92 19.36 -6.84
CA PRO A 106 1.12 18.28 -6.29
C PRO A 106 -0.21 18.12 -7.03
N ASN A 107 -0.61 16.87 -7.26
CA ASN A 107 -1.93 16.55 -7.78
C ASN A 107 -2.99 16.81 -6.71
N LYS A 108 -3.93 17.70 -6.98
CA LYS A 108 -4.97 18.11 -6.03
C LYS A 108 -5.88 16.96 -5.62
N ASP A 109 -6.13 16.01 -6.52
CA ASP A 109 -6.98 14.85 -6.26
C ASP A 109 -6.33 13.86 -5.28
N PHE A 110 -5.00 13.93 -5.12
CA PHE A 110 -4.19 13.08 -4.26
C PHE A 110 -3.37 13.86 -3.24
N ILE A 111 -3.79 15.07 -2.92
CA ILE A 111 -3.02 16.01 -2.08
C ILE A 111 -2.75 15.46 -0.67
N GLU A 112 -3.69 14.75 -0.07
CA GLU A 112 -3.52 14.15 1.26
C GLU A 112 -2.44 13.07 1.25
N TYR A 113 -2.45 12.20 0.23
CA TYR A 113 -1.41 11.18 0.04
C TYR A 113 -0.05 11.81 -0.25
N TYR A 114 0.00 12.83 -1.11
CA TYR A 114 1.21 13.59 -1.39
C TYR A 114 1.81 14.20 -0.12
N ASN A 115 0.99 14.88 0.69
CA ASN A 115 1.43 15.48 1.94
C ASN A 115 1.98 14.44 2.93
N ARG A 116 1.35 13.26 2.98
CA ARG A 116 1.83 12.15 3.79
C ARG A 116 3.19 11.64 3.33
N ILE A 117 3.38 11.44 2.01
CA ILE A 117 4.66 10.98 1.43
C ILE A 117 5.77 11.99 1.72
N ARG A 118 5.45 13.28 1.71
CA ARG A 118 6.39 14.39 1.92
C ARG A 118 6.58 14.81 3.37
N ASP A 119 5.80 14.27 4.29
CA ASP A 119 5.88 14.64 5.70
C ASP A 119 7.28 14.31 6.27
N PRO A 120 7.96 15.27 6.90
CA PRO A 120 9.29 15.06 7.47
C PRO A 120 9.29 14.02 8.60
N ASP A 121 8.17 13.85 9.30
CA ASP A 121 8.04 12.92 10.42
C ASP A 121 7.94 11.45 9.95
N LEU A 122 7.74 11.21 8.64
CA LEU A 122 7.74 9.87 8.05
C LEU A 122 9.02 9.07 8.33
N LEU A 123 10.16 9.76 8.38
CA LEU A 123 11.49 9.15 8.55
C LEU A 123 11.99 9.18 10.01
N ARG A 124 11.18 9.69 10.93
CA ARG A 124 11.53 9.79 12.34
C ARG A 124 10.94 8.63 13.13
N ALA A 125 11.71 8.10 14.08
CA ALA A 125 11.26 7.08 15.01
C ALA A 125 10.73 7.68 16.32
N GLY A 126 10.01 6.88 17.11
CA GLY A 126 9.51 7.27 18.42
C GLY A 126 8.22 8.09 18.39
N ASP A 127 8.15 9.15 19.18
CA ASP A 127 6.93 9.98 19.33
C ASP A 127 6.46 10.60 18.01
N ALA A 128 7.40 10.92 17.12
CA ALA A 128 7.08 11.42 15.78
C ALA A 128 6.38 10.38 14.91
N GLU A 129 6.74 9.10 15.04
CA GLU A 129 6.05 7.99 14.35
C GLU A 129 4.61 7.85 14.85
N THR A 130 4.38 7.96 16.13
CA THR A 130 3.03 7.89 16.72
C THR A 130 2.16 9.04 16.21
N HIS A 131 2.67 10.28 16.26
CA HIS A 131 1.99 11.46 15.75
C HIS A 131 1.69 11.37 14.24
N PHE A 132 2.65 10.88 13.45
CA PHE A 132 2.47 10.64 12.02
C PHE A 132 1.35 9.61 11.76
N ASN A 133 1.34 8.51 12.51
CA ASN A 133 0.33 7.46 12.37
C ASN A 133 -1.08 7.94 12.75
N GLU A 134 -1.22 8.80 13.75
CA GLU A 134 -2.49 9.41 14.14
C GLU A 134 -2.98 10.40 13.09
N LYS A 135 -2.10 11.30 12.62
CA LYS A 135 -2.39 12.31 11.61
C LYS A 135 -2.91 11.72 10.30
N TYR A 136 -2.38 10.56 9.89
CA TYR A 136 -2.72 9.93 8.61
C TYR A 136 -3.50 8.61 8.74
N ARG A 137 -4.21 8.42 9.84
CA ARG A 137 -4.92 7.17 10.14
C ARG A 137 -5.94 6.76 9.08
N SER A 138 -6.71 7.71 8.54
CA SER A 138 -7.70 7.46 7.49
C SER A 138 -7.04 7.00 6.18
N THR A 139 -6.09 7.78 5.68
CA THR A 139 -5.37 7.52 4.43
C THR A 139 -4.56 6.21 4.48
N ARG A 140 -4.14 5.80 5.68
CA ARG A 140 -3.43 4.53 5.90
C ARG A 140 -4.31 3.32 5.60
N ASN A 141 -5.54 3.36 6.10
CA ASN A 141 -6.48 2.24 5.96
C ASN A 141 -6.95 2.07 4.52
N ASP A 142 -7.14 3.17 3.79
CA ASP A 142 -7.60 3.14 2.40
C ASP A 142 -6.59 2.44 1.48
N LEU A 143 -5.32 2.81 1.55
CA LEU A 143 -4.26 2.19 0.76
C LEU A 143 -4.11 0.70 1.12
N PHE A 144 -4.16 0.38 2.41
CA PHE A 144 -4.04 -0.99 2.89
C PHE A 144 -5.23 -1.86 2.47
N ASN A 145 -6.46 -1.37 2.63
CA ASN A 145 -7.67 -2.07 2.20
C ASN A 145 -7.66 -2.34 0.69
N LEU A 146 -7.09 -1.43 -0.09
CA LEU A 146 -6.96 -1.54 -1.54
C LEU A 146 -6.01 -2.68 -1.94
N ILE A 147 -4.93 -2.88 -1.17
CA ILE A 147 -3.91 -3.92 -1.41
C ILE A 147 -4.35 -5.26 -0.82
N SER A 148 -4.89 -5.29 0.41
CA SER A 148 -5.29 -6.52 1.09
C SER A 148 -6.54 -7.17 0.49
N SER A 149 -7.45 -6.39 -0.11
CA SER A 149 -8.62 -6.92 -0.83
C SER A 149 -8.25 -7.74 -2.06
N SER A 150 -6.98 -7.65 -2.52
CA SER A 150 -6.48 -8.41 -3.67
C SER A 150 -6.37 -9.92 -3.43
N THR A 151 -6.27 -10.36 -2.18
CA THR A 151 -6.03 -11.76 -1.83
C THR A 151 -7.25 -12.65 -1.99
N SER A 152 -8.47 -12.10 -1.94
CA SER A 152 -9.74 -12.83 -2.02
C SER A 152 -10.58 -12.56 -3.28
N ALA A 153 -10.07 -11.70 -4.19
CA ALA A 153 -10.79 -11.28 -5.38
C ALA A 153 -10.65 -12.26 -6.55
N THR A 154 -11.68 -12.41 -7.34
CA THR A 154 -11.72 -13.27 -8.56
C THR A 154 -12.04 -12.47 -9.80
N GLY A 155 -11.46 -12.87 -10.95
CA GLY A 155 -11.79 -12.33 -12.27
C GLY A 155 -11.59 -10.82 -12.42
N GLU A 156 -12.63 -10.11 -12.87
CA GLU A 156 -12.61 -8.67 -13.16
C GLU A 156 -12.23 -7.81 -11.94
N GLN A 157 -12.60 -8.26 -10.74
CA GLN A 157 -12.22 -7.56 -9.48
C GLN A 157 -10.70 -7.57 -9.29
N LYS A 158 -10.04 -8.67 -9.62
CA LYS A 158 -8.58 -8.80 -9.51
C LYS A 158 -7.86 -7.82 -10.45
N GLU A 159 -8.34 -7.69 -11.68
CA GLU A 159 -7.76 -6.72 -12.63
C GLU A 159 -7.96 -5.27 -12.17
N GLN A 160 -9.13 -4.94 -11.60
CA GLN A 160 -9.39 -3.61 -11.06
C GLN A 160 -8.46 -3.27 -9.89
N ILE A 161 -8.23 -4.23 -9.00
CA ILE A 161 -7.32 -4.08 -7.86
C ILE A 161 -5.88 -3.90 -8.35
N LEU A 162 -5.43 -4.70 -9.32
CA LEU A 162 -4.09 -4.56 -9.90
C LEU A 162 -3.89 -3.16 -10.52
N ARG A 163 -4.86 -2.68 -11.31
CA ARG A 163 -4.81 -1.31 -11.85
C ARG A 163 -4.76 -0.24 -10.76
N ASN A 164 -5.51 -0.42 -9.69
CA ASN A 164 -5.48 0.49 -8.56
C ASN A 164 -4.12 0.46 -7.84
N VAL A 165 -3.58 -0.73 -7.58
CA VAL A 165 -2.25 -0.88 -6.98
C VAL A 165 -1.20 -0.21 -7.86
N GLU A 166 -1.17 -0.49 -9.16
CA GLU A 166 -0.25 0.12 -10.12
C GLU A 166 -0.37 1.65 -10.12
N ARG A 167 -1.59 2.19 -10.12
CA ARG A 167 -1.86 3.61 -10.03
C ARG A 167 -1.29 4.23 -8.75
N PHE A 168 -1.55 3.63 -7.58
CA PHE A 168 -1.08 4.17 -6.30
C PHE A 168 0.43 3.98 -6.08
N THR A 169 1.07 3.04 -6.79
CA THR A 169 2.51 2.82 -6.71
C THR A 169 3.31 3.76 -7.62
N SER A 170 2.66 4.42 -8.58
CA SER A 170 3.32 5.37 -9.48
C SER A 170 3.40 6.77 -8.86
N TYR A 171 4.59 7.36 -8.84
CA TYR A 171 4.76 8.76 -8.40
C TYR A 171 3.98 9.76 -9.28
N THR A 172 3.70 9.40 -10.54
CA THR A 172 2.94 10.24 -11.48
C THR A 172 1.49 10.48 -11.05
N THR A 173 0.96 9.65 -10.13
CA THR A 173 -0.35 9.85 -9.53
C THR A 173 -0.37 11.07 -8.60
N TYR A 174 0.75 11.37 -7.95
CA TYR A 174 0.84 12.37 -6.89
C TYR A 174 1.34 13.73 -7.35
N ILE A 175 1.91 13.82 -8.56
CA ILE A 175 2.46 15.05 -9.11
C ILE A 175 1.96 15.28 -10.55
N ILE A 176 1.83 16.56 -10.91
CA ILE A 176 1.42 17.00 -12.24
C ILE A 176 2.56 17.80 -12.83
N PHE A 177 2.88 17.50 -14.07
CA PHE A 177 3.85 18.23 -14.87
C PHE A 177 3.15 19.29 -15.72
N ASP A 178 3.77 20.44 -15.82
CA ASP A 178 3.35 21.52 -16.71
C ASP A 178 4.58 22.12 -17.39
N LEU A 179 4.41 22.62 -18.60
CA LEU A 179 5.41 23.38 -19.32
C LEU A 179 4.90 24.82 -19.45
N LEU A 180 5.60 25.73 -18.82
CA LEU A 180 5.31 27.14 -18.87
C LEU A 180 6.11 27.78 -20.01
N LYS A 181 5.46 28.58 -20.84
CA LYS A 181 6.07 29.44 -21.84
C LYS A 181 5.90 30.88 -21.40
N THR A 182 7.00 31.59 -21.30
CA THR A 182 6.99 33.04 -21.03
C THR A 182 7.47 33.77 -22.25
N SER A 183 6.63 34.68 -22.77
CA SER A 183 6.87 35.49 -23.94
C SER A 183 6.87 36.97 -23.55
N GLY A 184 7.66 37.77 -24.25
CA GLY A 184 7.75 39.22 -24.02
C GLY A 184 8.94 39.65 -23.17
N THR A 185 9.13 40.94 -23.00
CA THR A 185 10.21 41.56 -22.22
C THR A 185 9.67 42.66 -21.31
N GLY A 186 10.17 42.75 -20.07
CA GLY A 186 9.75 43.78 -19.12
C GLY A 186 8.29 43.64 -18.66
N ASP A 187 7.55 44.75 -18.61
CA ASP A 187 6.17 44.80 -18.09
C ASP A 187 5.13 44.11 -18.99
N GLU A 188 5.48 43.73 -20.23
CA GLU A 188 4.59 42.99 -21.15
C GLU A 188 4.80 41.46 -21.12
N GLN A 189 5.48 40.95 -20.11
CA GLN A 189 5.77 39.54 -19.99
C GLN A 189 4.51 38.73 -19.69
N GLN A 190 4.20 37.75 -20.55
CA GLN A 190 3.06 36.83 -20.38
C GLN A 190 3.54 35.39 -20.23
N THR A 191 3.08 34.74 -19.20
CA THR A 191 3.35 33.32 -18.96
C THR A 191 2.09 32.49 -19.16
N ILE A 192 2.16 31.51 -20.04
CA ILE A 192 1.07 30.57 -20.33
C ILE A 192 1.48 29.15 -20.03
N SER A 193 0.53 28.33 -19.56
CA SER A 193 0.68 26.91 -19.43
C SER A 193 0.37 26.23 -20.77
N LEU A 194 1.35 25.51 -21.31
CA LEU A 194 1.15 24.79 -22.58
C LEU A 194 0.24 23.59 -22.41
N GLN A 195 0.24 22.92 -21.25
CA GLN A 195 -0.67 21.82 -20.97
C GLN A 195 -2.14 22.24 -21.03
N ARG A 196 -2.48 23.41 -20.48
CA ARG A 196 -3.83 23.96 -20.54
C ARG A 196 -4.21 24.41 -21.95
N SER A 197 -3.26 24.95 -22.70
CA SER A 197 -3.49 25.38 -24.08
C SER A 197 -3.81 24.20 -24.99
N PHE A 198 -3.11 23.07 -24.85
CA PHE A 198 -3.40 21.85 -25.61
C PHE A 198 -4.73 21.20 -25.22
N SER A 199 -5.06 21.13 -23.93
CA SER A 199 -6.34 20.56 -23.49
C SER A 199 -7.55 21.40 -23.91
N SER A 200 -7.42 22.73 -24.05
CA SER A 200 -8.50 23.59 -24.54
C SER A 200 -8.68 23.53 -26.05
N GLN A 201 -7.63 23.20 -26.83
CA GLN A 201 -7.71 23.04 -28.27
C GLN A 201 -8.25 21.65 -28.71
N SER A 202 -8.01 20.61 -27.92
CA SER A 202 -8.52 19.25 -28.23
C SER A 202 -9.99 19.05 -27.87
N GLY A 203 -10.64 19.98 -27.18
CA GLY A 203 -12.06 19.93 -26.80
C GLY A 203 -13.03 20.58 -27.80
N GLY A 204 -12.59 21.02 -28.96
CA GLY A 204 -13.35 21.83 -29.90
C GLY A 204 -13.84 21.12 -31.19
N GLU A 205 -13.67 19.79 -31.31
CA GLU A 205 -14.19 19.05 -32.47
C GLU A 205 -14.95 17.80 -32.00
N SER A 206 -16.26 17.97 -31.81
CA SER A 206 -17.26 16.91 -31.86
C SER A 206 -18.58 17.46 -32.37
#